data_2e49e1a375e4800aa2a7c67881373620
#
_entry.id   2e49e1a375e4800aa2a7c67881373620
#
_cell.length_a   1.000
_cell.length_b   1.000
_cell.length_c   1.000
_cell.angle_alpha   90.00
_cell.angle_beta   90.00
_cell.angle_gamma   90.00
#
_symmetry.space_group_name_H-M   'P 1'
#
loop_
_entity.id
_entity.type
_entity.pdbx_description
1 polymer ?
#
loop_
_entity_poly.entity_id
_entity_poly.type
_entity_poly.pdbx_seq_one_letter_code
_entity_poly.pdbx_strand_id
1 'polypeptide(L)'
;MHNSLDEAIWTEALSVNGTLYDEPVKLFKDDVQDIVKTATIMSFVGVGANRMSEIASRSNEPATNLSRPIKKLIDLGFLGKDIPFDADEEKSKKTLYKIADPFVDFHYRFVVPMRSFIELGRKAPIEMELQQHFNEHTSKWWEVLCRDAVTGNMIDGTLYGVAKRWWGTVLDKEKKPY
;
A
#
# COMPACT_ATOMS: atom_id res chain seq x y z
N MET A 1 22.29 12.99 13.83
CA MET A 1 21.25 12.21 14.55
C MET A 1 20.00 13.08 14.53
N HIS A 2 18.86 12.57 14.02
CA HIS A 2 17.62 13.34 13.93
C HIS A 2 17.01 13.49 15.34
N ASN A 3 16.49 14.69 15.64
CA ASN A 3 15.93 14.99 16.97
C ASN A 3 14.45 14.56 17.10
N SER A 4 13.76 14.30 15.97
CA SER A 4 12.38 13.84 15.94
C SER A 4 12.11 12.98 14.70
N LEU A 5 11.00 12.21 14.73
CA LEU A 5 10.51 11.45 13.57
C LEU A 5 10.21 12.37 12.39
N ASP A 6 9.59 13.52 12.64
CA ASP A 6 9.25 14.49 11.61
C ASP A 6 10.50 15.02 10.90
N GLU A 7 11.54 15.35 11.66
CA GLU A 7 12.82 15.78 11.09
C GLU A 7 13.45 14.70 10.22
N ALA A 8 13.38 13.43 10.65
CA ALA A 8 13.89 12.30 9.88
C ALA A 8 13.11 12.12 8.56
N ILE A 9 11.78 12.18 8.58
CA ILE A 9 10.95 12.09 7.38
C ILE A 9 11.30 13.22 6.39
N TRP A 10 11.42 14.45 6.87
CA TRP A 10 11.78 15.59 6.02
C TRP A 10 13.17 15.47 5.41
N THR A 11 14.15 15.01 6.18
CA THR A 11 15.56 14.99 5.73
C THR A 11 15.83 13.81 4.82
N GLU A 12 15.28 12.63 5.15
CA GLU A 12 15.64 11.39 4.49
C GLU A 12 14.68 11.00 3.36
N ALA A 13 13.38 11.28 3.47
CA ALA A 13 12.39 10.83 2.50
C ALA A 13 11.81 11.96 1.63
N LEU A 14 11.66 13.18 2.18
CA LEU A 14 11.04 14.33 1.52
C LEU A 14 12.07 15.39 1.08
N SER A 15 13.29 14.97 0.82
CA SER A 15 14.38 15.81 0.31
C SER A 15 15.08 15.10 -0.85
N VAL A 16 15.40 15.82 -1.92
CA VAL A 16 16.15 15.29 -3.07
C VAL A 16 17.54 14.75 -2.71
N ASN A 17 18.09 15.22 -1.60
CA ASN A 17 19.38 14.78 -1.06
C ASN A 17 19.23 13.69 0.03
N GLY A 18 18.00 13.31 0.37
CA GLY A 18 17.71 12.29 1.37
C GLY A 18 18.06 10.89 0.87
N THR A 19 18.57 10.06 1.76
CA THR A 19 18.99 8.70 1.40
C THR A 19 17.84 7.82 0.96
N LEU A 20 16.63 8.10 1.47
CA LEU A 20 15.41 7.32 1.20
C LEU A 20 14.58 7.87 0.02
N TYR A 21 14.93 9.04 -0.54
CA TYR A 21 14.13 9.71 -1.57
C TYR A 21 13.87 8.86 -2.81
N ASP A 22 14.92 8.23 -3.38
CA ASP A 22 14.85 7.41 -4.58
C ASP A 22 15.02 5.90 -4.30
N GLU A 23 15.15 5.49 -3.04
CA GLU A 23 15.45 4.11 -2.68
C GLU A 23 14.42 3.10 -3.24
N PRO A 24 13.09 3.35 -3.14
CA PRO A 24 12.10 2.42 -3.70
C PRO A 24 12.21 2.24 -5.22
N VAL A 25 12.66 3.25 -5.95
CA VAL A 25 12.86 3.15 -7.41
C VAL A 25 14.05 2.26 -7.75
N LYS A 26 15.09 2.26 -6.92
CA LYS A 26 16.28 1.41 -7.10
C LYS A 26 15.95 -0.06 -6.91
N LEU A 27 15.05 -0.40 -5.97
CA LEU A 27 14.61 -1.77 -5.73
C LEU A 27 14.00 -2.46 -6.96
N PHE A 28 13.38 -1.69 -7.86
CA PHE A 28 12.78 -2.26 -9.08
C PHE A 28 13.78 -2.51 -10.21
N LYS A 29 14.95 -1.84 -10.20
CA LYS A 29 15.90 -1.90 -11.33
C LYS A 29 16.47 -3.28 -11.54
N ASP A 30 16.65 -4.04 -10.47
CA ASP A 30 17.30 -5.35 -10.53
C ASP A 30 16.31 -6.48 -10.83
N ASP A 31 15.02 -6.31 -10.48
CA ASP A 31 14.03 -7.39 -10.48
C ASP A 31 12.97 -7.28 -11.58
N VAL A 32 12.82 -6.11 -12.21
CA VAL A 32 11.69 -5.84 -13.11
C VAL A 32 12.13 -5.38 -14.49
N GLN A 33 11.70 -6.11 -15.54
CA GLN A 33 12.01 -5.78 -16.94
C GLN A 33 11.33 -4.50 -17.44
N ASP A 34 10.11 -4.21 -16.95
CA ASP A 34 9.33 -3.02 -17.31
C ASP A 34 9.15 -2.12 -16.08
N ILE A 35 10.19 -1.32 -15.81
CA ILE A 35 10.22 -0.40 -14.68
C ILE A 35 9.11 0.64 -14.77
N VAL A 36 8.82 1.16 -15.96
CA VAL A 36 7.81 2.21 -16.17
C VAL A 36 6.42 1.69 -15.84
N LYS A 37 6.06 0.53 -16.37
CA LYS A 37 4.76 -0.10 -16.08
C LYS A 37 4.60 -0.47 -14.60
N THR A 38 5.68 -0.98 -14.01
CA THR A 38 5.72 -1.29 -12.58
C THR A 38 5.50 -0.06 -11.72
N ALA A 39 6.27 1.02 -11.95
CA ALA A 39 6.15 2.27 -11.22
C ALA A 39 4.74 2.88 -11.38
N THR A 40 4.14 2.77 -12.58
CA THR A 40 2.78 3.23 -12.85
C THR A 40 1.75 2.47 -12.03
N ILE A 41 1.81 1.12 -12.01
CA ILE A 41 0.91 0.29 -11.18
C ILE A 41 1.07 0.63 -9.70
N MET A 42 2.31 0.71 -9.21
CA MET A 42 2.60 1.05 -7.82
C MET A 42 2.07 2.44 -7.46
N SER A 43 2.20 3.43 -8.35
CA SER A 43 1.66 4.77 -8.14
C SER A 43 0.14 4.77 -8.00
N PHE A 44 -0.57 3.99 -8.82
CA PHE A 44 -2.03 3.90 -8.70
C PHE A 44 -2.46 3.21 -7.40
N VAL A 45 -1.77 2.14 -7.01
CA VAL A 45 -2.06 1.43 -5.75
C VAL A 45 -1.74 2.32 -4.55
N GLY A 46 -0.63 3.04 -4.55
CA GLY A 46 -0.23 3.96 -3.48
C GLY A 46 -1.24 5.08 -3.23
N VAL A 47 -1.92 5.57 -4.29
CA VAL A 47 -2.99 6.56 -4.17
C VAL A 47 -4.40 5.95 -4.15
N GLY A 48 -4.52 4.70 -3.74
CA GLY A 48 -5.78 4.06 -3.35
C GLY A 48 -6.52 3.27 -4.44
N ALA A 49 -5.97 3.07 -5.66
CA ALA A 49 -6.55 2.13 -6.61
C ALA A 49 -6.23 0.69 -6.18
N ASN A 50 -7.10 0.10 -5.41
CA ASN A 50 -6.85 -1.20 -4.79
C ASN A 50 -7.55 -2.38 -5.48
N ARG A 51 -8.34 -2.14 -6.54
CA ARG A 51 -9.02 -3.18 -7.33
C ARG A 51 -8.43 -3.27 -8.73
N MET A 52 -8.41 -4.46 -9.31
CA MET A 52 -7.97 -4.65 -10.70
C MET A 52 -8.69 -3.72 -11.68
N SER A 53 -10.00 -3.52 -11.51
CA SER A 53 -10.79 -2.63 -12.35
C SER A 53 -10.40 -1.16 -12.22
N GLU A 54 -10.03 -0.72 -11.02
CA GLU A 54 -9.60 0.66 -10.76
C GLU A 54 -8.21 0.93 -11.35
N ILE A 55 -7.28 -0.02 -11.17
CA ILE A 55 -5.94 0.04 -11.77
C ILE A 55 -6.04 0.05 -13.30
N ALA A 56 -6.87 -0.82 -13.87
CA ALA A 56 -7.13 -0.90 -15.31
C ALA A 56 -7.70 0.40 -15.87
N SER A 57 -8.70 0.96 -15.18
CA SER A 57 -9.30 2.23 -15.55
C SER A 57 -8.30 3.39 -15.55
N ARG A 58 -7.46 3.49 -14.48
CA ARG A 58 -6.44 4.54 -14.38
C ARG A 58 -5.28 4.36 -15.37
N SER A 59 -4.96 3.10 -15.71
CA SER A 59 -3.91 2.78 -16.70
C SER A 59 -4.38 2.97 -18.15
N ASN A 60 -5.69 3.13 -18.35
CA ASN A 60 -6.31 3.07 -19.68
C ASN A 60 -5.95 1.78 -20.45
N GLU A 61 -5.83 0.67 -19.72
CA GLU A 61 -5.50 -0.65 -20.26
C GLU A 61 -6.53 -1.70 -19.85
N PRO A 62 -6.77 -2.73 -20.67
CA PRO A 62 -7.56 -3.88 -20.26
C PRO A 62 -6.95 -4.59 -19.03
N ALA A 63 -7.79 -5.05 -18.11
CA ALA A 63 -7.35 -5.80 -16.92
C ALA A 63 -6.50 -7.04 -17.27
N THR A 64 -6.74 -7.66 -18.44
CA THR A 64 -5.96 -8.79 -18.96
C THR A 64 -4.47 -8.46 -19.12
N ASN A 65 -4.15 -7.24 -19.53
CA ASN A 65 -2.77 -6.78 -19.74
C ASN A 65 -2.05 -6.48 -18.41
N LEU A 66 -2.80 -6.26 -17.33
CA LEU A 66 -2.27 -5.96 -16.00
C LEU A 66 -2.11 -7.20 -15.12
N SER A 67 -2.80 -8.29 -15.43
CA SER A 67 -2.80 -9.51 -14.61
C SER A 67 -1.39 -10.09 -14.43
N ARG A 68 -0.60 -10.18 -15.50
CA ARG A 68 0.77 -10.70 -15.45
C ARG A 68 1.74 -9.76 -14.71
N PRO A 69 1.79 -8.45 -14.99
CA PRO A 69 2.60 -7.50 -14.21
C PRO A 69 2.25 -7.49 -12.73
N ILE A 70 0.96 -7.45 -12.37
CA ILE A 70 0.52 -7.45 -10.97
C ILE A 70 0.91 -8.76 -10.29
N LYS A 71 0.73 -9.92 -10.96
CA LYS A 71 1.18 -11.20 -10.42
C LYS A 71 2.68 -11.18 -10.15
N LYS A 72 3.49 -10.70 -11.09
CA LYS A 72 4.95 -10.58 -10.90
C LYS A 72 5.30 -9.71 -9.69
N LEU A 73 4.61 -8.57 -9.50
CA LEU A 73 4.82 -7.71 -8.33
C LEU A 73 4.46 -8.39 -7.00
N ILE A 74 3.45 -9.28 -7.02
CA ILE A 74 3.08 -10.09 -5.85
C ILE A 74 4.15 -11.17 -5.60
N ASP A 75 4.58 -11.87 -6.62
CA ASP A 75 5.59 -12.92 -6.52
C ASP A 75 6.94 -12.37 -6.03
N LEU A 76 7.25 -11.10 -6.34
CA LEU A 76 8.43 -10.37 -5.86
C LEU A 76 8.24 -9.72 -4.48
N GLY A 77 7.03 -9.77 -3.89
CA GLY A 77 6.74 -9.20 -2.58
C GLY A 77 6.53 -7.68 -2.55
N PHE A 78 6.42 -7.00 -3.71
CA PHE A 78 6.12 -5.57 -3.76
C PHE A 78 4.65 -5.24 -3.57
N LEU A 79 3.76 -6.13 -4.04
CA LEU A 79 2.33 -6.06 -3.79
C LEU A 79 1.85 -7.23 -2.95
N GLY A 80 0.89 -6.97 -2.08
CA GLY A 80 0.12 -7.96 -1.36
C GLY A 80 -1.32 -8.03 -1.84
N LYS A 81 -2.01 -9.12 -1.46
CA LYS A 81 -3.45 -9.29 -1.63
C LYS A 81 -4.12 -9.35 -0.28
N ASP A 82 -5.14 -8.54 -0.09
CA ASP A 82 -6.11 -8.75 0.97
C ASP A 82 -7.35 -9.40 0.38
N ILE A 83 -7.80 -10.47 1.02
CA ILE A 83 -8.99 -11.24 0.64
C ILE A 83 -9.85 -11.33 1.89
N PRO A 84 -11.20 -11.13 1.80
CA PRO A 84 -12.08 -11.22 2.95
C PRO A 84 -11.92 -12.56 3.66
N PHE A 85 -12.07 -12.55 4.98
CA PHE A 85 -11.86 -13.72 5.85
C PHE A 85 -12.61 -14.99 5.40
N ASP A 86 -13.81 -14.84 4.85
CA ASP A 86 -14.71 -15.91 4.43
C ASP A 86 -14.66 -16.24 2.92
N ALA A 87 -13.77 -15.60 2.17
CA ALA A 87 -13.71 -15.75 0.73
C ALA A 87 -12.64 -16.76 0.28
N ASP A 88 -12.95 -17.50 -0.79
CA ASP A 88 -12.01 -18.38 -1.48
C ASP A 88 -10.89 -17.56 -2.14
N GLU A 89 -9.64 -17.89 -1.83
CA GLU A 89 -8.46 -17.14 -2.29
C GLU A 89 -8.28 -17.17 -3.81
N GLU A 90 -8.68 -18.26 -4.47
CA GLU A 90 -8.52 -18.42 -5.92
C GLU A 90 -9.67 -17.79 -6.72
N LYS A 91 -10.87 -17.75 -6.14
CA LYS A 91 -12.10 -17.36 -6.86
C LYS A 91 -12.64 -16.00 -6.45
N SER A 92 -12.07 -15.37 -5.43
CA SER A 92 -12.61 -14.12 -4.90
C SER A 92 -12.46 -12.95 -5.88
N LYS A 93 -13.59 -12.40 -6.29
CA LYS A 93 -13.67 -11.12 -7.02
C LYS A 93 -13.53 -9.91 -6.08
N LYS A 94 -13.40 -10.14 -4.77
CA LYS A 94 -13.29 -9.10 -3.74
C LYS A 94 -11.83 -8.83 -3.33
N THR A 95 -10.85 -9.29 -4.11
CA THR A 95 -9.43 -9.06 -3.85
C THR A 95 -9.10 -7.58 -3.89
N LEU A 96 -8.39 -7.11 -2.88
CA LEU A 96 -7.79 -5.79 -2.82
C LEU A 96 -6.27 -5.92 -2.90
N TYR A 97 -5.65 -5.13 -3.76
CA TYR A 97 -4.20 -5.02 -3.87
C TYR A 97 -3.69 -3.92 -2.94
N LYS A 98 -2.53 -4.14 -2.36
CA LYS A 98 -1.85 -3.15 -1.51
C LYS A 98 -0.36 -3.23 -1.74
N ILE A 99 0.37 -2.15 -1.52
CA ILE A 99 1.82 -2.19 -1.42
C ILE A 99 2.16 -2.97 -0.16
N ALA A 100 3.15 -3.87 -0.24
CA ALA A 100 3.44 -4.83 0.83
C ALA A 100 4.41 -4.29 1.89
N ASP A 101 5.22 -3.28 1.55
CA ASP A 101 6.20 -2.66 2.43
C ASP A 101 5.73 -1.26 2.87
N PRO A 102 5.80 -0.90 4.16
CA PRO A 102 5.33 0.39 4.69
C PRO A 102 6.09 1.60 4.14
N PHE A 103 7.39 1.46 3.90
CA PHE A 103 8.20 2.54 3.37
C PHE A 103 7.94 2.75 1.87
N VAL A 104 7.83 1.67 1.10
CA VAL A 104 7.44 1.75 -0.33
C VAL A 104 6.03 2.32 -0.46
N ASP A 105 5.09 1.95 0.43
CA ASP A 105 3.74 2.52 0.46
C ASP A 105 3.77 4.03 0.77
N PHE A 106 4.57 4.47 1.76
CA PHE A 106 4.79 5.88 2.04
C PHE A 106 5.34 6.63 0.82
N HIS A 107 6.32 6.07 0.13
CA HIS A 107 6.92 6.68 -1.06
C HIS A 107 5.90 6.90 -2.17
N TYR A 108 5.10 5.88 -2.51
CA TYR A 108 4.09 6.01 -3.58
C TYR A 108 2.87 6.82 -3.15
N ARG A 109 2.60 6.92 -1.85
CA ARG A 109 1.50 7.71 -1.31
C ARG A 109 1.82 9.20 -1.18
N PHE A 110 3.05 9.54 -0.77
CA PHE A 110 3.43 10.92 -0.43
C PHE A 110 4.56 11.47 -1.30
N VAL A 111 5.65 10.71 -1.52
CA VAL A 111 6.82 11.22 -2.24
C VAL A 111 6.52 11.39 -3.72
N VAL A 112 6.01 10.35 -4.38
CA VAL A 112 5.76 10.38 -5.82
C VAL A 112 4.76 11.45 -6.24
N PRO A 113 3.57 11.61 -5.61
CA PRO A 113 2.63 12.66 -5.96
C PRO A 113 3.15 14.07 -5.68
N MET A 114 4.01 14.23 -4.66
CA MET A 114 4.55 15.51 -4.25
C MET A 114 5.93 15.82 -4.83
N ARG A 115 6.45 14.97 -5.74
CA ARG A 115 7.82 15.06 -6.28
C ARG A 115 8.18 16.47 -6.78
N SER A 116 7.33 17.10 -7.56
CA SER A 116 7.59 18.44 -8.09
C SER A 116 7.73 19.49 -6.98
N PHE A 117 6.93 19.40 -5.90
CA PHE A 117 7.04 20.31 -4.76
C PHE A 117 8.31 20.04 -3.95
N ILE A 118 8.70 18.79 -3.81
CA ILE A 118 9.95 18.39 -3.13
C ILE A 118 11.16 18.95 -3.90
N GLU A 119 11.21 18.76 -5.20
CA GLU A 119 12.29 19.24 -6.08
C GLU A 119 12.40 20.78 -6.10
N LEU A 120 11.28 21.48 -5.96
CA LEU A 120 11.21 22.93 -5.86
C LEU A 120 11.40 23.46 -4.42
N GLY A 121 11.59 22.59 -3.42
CA GLY A 121 11.70 22.96 -2.01
C GLY A 121 10.43 23.60 -1.42
N ARG A 122 9.27 23.32 -1.97
CA ARG A 122 7.96 23.87 -1.55
C ARG A 122 7.34 23.01 -0.44
N LYS A 123 7.61 23.33 0.83
CA LYS A 123 7.17 22.53 1.98
C LYS A 123 5.66 22.58 2.24
N ALA A 124 5.02 23.76 2.12
CA ALA A 124 3.62 23.93 2.53
C ALA A 124 2.62 22.93 1.88
N PRO A 125 2.65 22.65 0.56
CA PRO A 125 1.77 21.63 -0.03
C PRO A 125 2.01 20.23 0.52
N ILE A 126 3.26 19.88 0.82
CA ILE A 126 3.65 18.58 1.36
C ILE A 126 3.15 18.43 2.81
N GLU A 127 3.32 19.47 3.62
CA GLU A 127 2.81 19.53 5.00
C GLU A 127 1.29 19.35 5.05
N MET A 128 0.56 20.01 4.16
CA MET A 128 -0.90 19.85 4.06
C MET A 128 -1.30 18.41 3.73
N GLU A 129 -0.64 17.79 2.76
CA GLU A 129 -0.91 16.38 2.39
C GLU A 129 -0.61 15.42 3.54
N LEU A 130 0.52 15.62 4.24
CA LEU A 130 0.86 14.81 5.41
C LEU A 130 -0.16 15.00 6.54
N GLN A 131 -0.50 16.23 6.89
CA GLN A 131 -1.49 16.53 7.94
C GLN A 131 -2.84 15.86 7.65
N GLN A 132 -3.25 15.82 6.39
CA GLN A 132 -4.53 15.26 5.99
C GLN A 132 -4.54 13.72 5.99
N HIS A 133 -3.45 13.06 5.60
CA HIS A 133 -3.46 11.63 5.24
C HIS A 133 -2.46 10.76 6.01
N PHE A 134 -1.51 11.34 6.75
CA PHE A 134 -0.48 10.55 7.43
C PHE A 134 -1.05 9.66 8.55
N ASN A 135 -2.06 10.14 9.28
CA ASN A 135 -2.72 9.35 10.30
C ASN A 135 -3.46 8.13 9.72
N GLU A 136 -4.08 8.26 8.54
CA GLU A 136 -4.70 7.13 7.84
C GLU A 136 -3.65 6.10 7.43
N HIS A 137 -2.51 6.58 6.88
CA HIS A 137 -1.39 5.73 6.48
C HIS A 137 -0.82 4.94 7.68
N THR A 138 -0.54 5.61 8.79
CA THR A 138 -0.01 4.97 10.00
C THR A 138 -1.00 4.00 10.63
N SER A 139 -2.30 4.34 10.66
CA SER A 139 -3.35 3.46 11.18
C SER A 139 -3.50 2.18 10.37
N LYS A 140 -3.39 2.26 9.06
CA LYS A 140 -3.36 1.09 8.16
C LYS A 140 -2.23 0.13 8.52
N TRP A 141 -1.03 0.66 8.73
CA TRP A 141 0.14 -0.17 9.07
C TRP A 141 0.10 -0.67 10.51
N TRP A 142 -0.45 0.10 11.43
CA TRP A 142 -0.72 -0.37 12.78
C TRP A 142 -1.69 -1.57 12.79
N GLU A 143 -2.75 -1.53 11.97
CA GLU A 143 -3.65 -2.67 11.80
C GLU A 143 -2.92 -3.93 11.29
N VAL A 144 -1.98 -3.78 10.34
CA VAL A 144 -1.16 -4.90 9.84
C VAL A 144 -0.33 -5.49 10.97
N LEU A 145 0.40 -4.65 11.72
CA LEU A 145 1.22 -5.09 12.86
C LEU A 145 0.39 -5.82 13.92
N CYS A 146 -0.80 -5.31 14.24
CA CYS A 146 -1.70 -5.96 15.21
C CYS A 146 -2.16 -7.34 14.74
N ARG A 147 -2.50 -7.50 13.45
CA ARG A 147 -2.87 -8.79 12.89
C ARG A 147 -1.72 -9.79 12.91
N ASP A 148 -0.52 -9.34 12.55
CA ASP A 148 0.68 -10.17 12.56
C ASP A 148 1.02 -10.61 13.99
N ALA A 149 0.89 -9.70 14.96
CA ALA A 149 1.15 -10.01 16.37
C ALA A 149 0.17 -11.03 16.97
N VAL A 150 -1.06 -11.10 16.46
CA VAL A 150 -2.08 -12.07 16.92
C VAL A 150 -1.96 -13.41 16.19
N THR A 151 -1.58 -13.39 14.90
CA THR A 151 -1.55 -14.59 14.05
C THR A 151 -0.61 -15.67 14.59
N GLY A 152 -1.17 -16.85 14.87
CA GLY A 152 -0.42 -18.01 15.35
C GLY A 152 0.07 -17.92 16.80
N ASN A 153 -0.29 -16.88 17.53
CA ASN A 153 0.13 -16.68 18.91
C ASN A 153 -0.95 -17.10 19.91
N MET A 154 -0.49 -17.53 21.08
CA MET A 154 -1.36 -17.83 22.23
C MET A 154 -1.49 -16.57 23.11
N ILE A 155 -2.72 -16.09 23.27
CA ILE A 155 -3.04 -14.93 24.10
C ILE A 155 -4.11 -15.36 25.11
N ASP A 156 -3.86 -15.17 26.38
CA ASP A 156 -4.76 -15.53 27.49
C ASP A 156 -5.27 -16.99 27.40
N GLY A 157 -4.38 -17.94 27.05
CA GLY A 157 -4.70 -19.36 26.92
C GLY A 157 -5.45 -19.75 25.65
N THR A 158 -5.70 -18.81 24.73
CA THR A 158 -6.36 -19.05 23.45
C THR A 158 -5.36 -18.95 22.30
N LEU A 159 -5.25 -20.02 21.49
CA LEU A 159 -4.46 -20.01 20.26
C LEU A 159 -5.27 -19.32 19.15
N TYR A 160 -4.75 -18.23 18.62
CA TYR A 160 -5.37 -17.51 17.52
C TYR A 160 -4.87 -18.06 16.17
N GLY A 161 -5.81 -18.25 15.24
CA GLY A 161 -5.49 -18.59 13.85
C GLY A 161 -5.00 -17.37 13.06
N VAL A 162 -4.94 -17.49 11.73
CA VAL A 162 -4.53 -16.38 10.85
C VAL A 162 -5.55 -15.25 10.92
N ALA A 163 -5.12 -14.09 11.38
CA ALA A 163 -5.95 -12.91 11.43
C ALA A 163 -6.08 -12.29 10.02
N LYS A 164 -7.29 -12.26 9.49
CA LYS A 164 -7.59 -11.69 8.17
C LYS A 164 -8.52 -10.47 8.32
N ARG A 165 -8.45 -9.55 7.36
CA ARG A 165 -9.43 -8.47 7.26
C ARG A 165 -10.80 -9.03 6.86
N TRP A 166 -11.82 -8.38 7.34
CA TRP A 166 -13.19 -8.62 6.87
C TRP A 166 -13.76 -7.33 6.26
N TRP A 167 -14.43 -7.47 5.15
CA TRP A 167 -15.29 -6.43 4.57
C TRP A 167 -16.41 -7.05 3.78
N GLY A 168 -17.55 -6.43 3.79
CA GLY A 168 -18.75 -6.93 3.13
C GLY A 168 -19.99 -6.29 3.69
N THR A 169 -21.14 -6.76 3.22
CA THR A 169 -22.44 -6.36 3.74
C THR A 169 -22.85 -7.34 4.83
N VAL A 170 -23.10 -6.83 6.03
CA VAL A 170 -23.75 -7.61 7.08
C VAL A 170 -25.23 -7.69 6.74
N LEU A 171 -25.75 -8.91 6.66
CA LEU A 171 -27.17 -9.14 6.48
C LEU A 171 -27.77 -9.50 7.83
N ASP A 172 -28.94 -8.94 8.12
CA ASP A 172 -29.74 -9.36 9.27
C ASP A 172 -30.31 -10.79 9.09
N LYS A 173 -31.05 -11.29 10.09
CA LYS A 173 -31.69 -12.61 10.01
C LYS A 173 -32.73 -12.71 8.88
N GLU A 174 -33.21 -11.57 8.37
CA GLU A 174 -34.16 -11.47 7.25
C GLU A 174 -33.45 -11.25 5.90
N LYS A 175 -32.10 -11.36 5.86
CA LYS A 175 -31.24 -11.10 4.67
C LYS A 175 -31.31 -9.67 4.13
N LYS A 176 -31.66 -8.70 4.97
CA LYS A 176 -31.60 -7.28 4.64
C LYS A 176 -30.23 -6.69 5.07
N PRO A 177 -29.62 -5.80 4.27
CA PRO A 177 -28.42 -5.11 4.67
C PRO A 177 -28.69 -4.17 5.85
N TYR A 178 -27.77 -4.15 6.81
CA TYR A 178 -27.76 -3.15 7.89
C TYR A 178 -27.41 -1.79 7.33
#